data_c43624c9a4d2684b0d06e7c45260d0a5
#
_entry.id   c43624c9a4d2684b0d06e7c45260d0a5
#
_cell.length_a   1.000
_cell.length_b   1.000
_cell.length_c   1.000
_cell.angle_alpha   90.00
_cell.angle_beta   90.00
_cell.angle_gamma   90.00
#
_symmetry.space_group_name_H-M   'P 1'
#
loop_
_entity.id
_entity.type
_entity.pdbx_description
1 polymer ?
#
loop_
_entity_poly.entity_id
_entity_poly.type
_entity_poly.pdbx_seq_one_letter_code
_entity_poly.pdbx_strand_id
1 'polypeptide(L)'
;MQKFLKTFINLSNKVYKQLGGYEERFIQMAVAVELREHKIDFLRETNIELFYKNHALGLGELDYLIYPCMDLKETIMIETKVSSKLSDSHRQQLKNYLVSAPSNFNKSLGSVTKGILINYKG
;
A
#
# COMPACT_ATOMS: atom_id res chain seq x y z
N MET A 1 2.92 14.32 -6.36
CA MET A 1 2.33 13.00 -6.13
C MET A 1 1.38 12.52 -7.22
N GLN A 2 0.76 13.43 -7.95
CA GLN A 2 -0.17 13.06 -9.02
C GLN A 2 0.47 12.22 -10.14
N LYS A 3 1.68 12.57 -10.53
CA LYS A 3 2.40 11.81 -11.56
C LYS A 3 2.69 10.39 -11.12
N PHE A 4 3.15 10.22 -9.88
CA PHE A 4 3.39 8.89 -9.32
C PHE A 4 2.10 8.09 -9.26
N LEU A 5 1.01 8.67 -8.75
CA LEU A 5 -0.27 7.97 -8.63
C LEU A 5 -0.80 7.54 -9.98
N LYS A 6 -0.70 8.39 -10.98
CA LYS A 6 -1.11 8.04 -12.34
C LYS A 6 -0.31 6.86 -12.86
N THR A 7 0.99 6.85 -12.63
CA THR A 7 1.87 5.74 -13.01
C THR A 7 1.44 4.46 -12.30
N PHE A 8 1.26 4.52 -10.97
CA PHE A 8 0.87 3.35 -10.19
C PHE A 8 -0.48 2.79 -10.67
N ILE A 9 -1.46 3.66 -10.90
CA ILE A 9 -2.78 3.25 -11.38
C ILE A 9 -2.67 2.61 -12.77
N ASN A 10 -1.87 3.19 -13.66
CA ASN A 10 -1.68 2.63 -15.00
C ASN A 10 -1.03 1.23 -14.96
N LEU A 11 -0.02 1.06 -14.11
CA LEU A 11 0.61 -0.25 -13.91
C LEU A 11 -0.38 -1.26 -13.35
N SER A 12 -1.15 -0.85 -12.37
CA SER A 12 -2.16 -1.71 -11.74
C SER A 12 -3.25 -2.12 -12.73
N ASN A 13 -3.71 -1.18 -13.54
CA ASN A 13 -4.72 -1.47 -14.57
C ASN A 13 -4.19 -2.44 -15.61
N LYS A 14 -2.94 -2.27 -16.03
CA LYS A 14 -2.29 -3.18 -16.98
C LYS A 14 -2.26 -4.61 -16.44
N VAL A 15 -1.87 -4.76 -15.18
CA VAL A 15 -1.81 -6.06 -14.51
C VAL A 15 -3.22 -6.65 -14.36
N TYR A 16 -4.16 -5.86 -13.86
CA TYR A 16 -5.52 -6.35 -13.62
C TYR A 16 -6.22 -6.76 -14.91
N LYS A 17 -5.98 -6.04 -15.99
CA LYS A 17 -6.52 -6.36 -17.30
C LYS A 17 -6.11 -7.76 -17.75
N GLN A 18 -4.89 -8.16 -17.40
CA GLN A 18 -4.36 -9.46 -17.78
C GLN A 18 -4.67 -10.55 -16.75
N LEU A 19 -4.64 -10.22 -15.45
CA LEU A 19 -4.73 -11.18 -14.37
C LEU A 19 -5.99 -11.03 -13.49
N GLY A 20 -7.00 -10.33 -13.97
CA GLY A 20 -8.17 -9.99 -13.15
C GLY A 20 -8.97 -11.17 -12.60
N GLY A 21 -8.78 -12.39 -13.13
CA GLY A 21 -9.39 -13.59 -12.58
C GLY A 21 -8.59 -14.30 -11.51
N TYR A 22 -7.38 -13.81 -11.24
CA TYR A 22 -6.49 -14.42 -10.27
C TYR A 22 -6.79 -13.92 -8.85
N GLU A 23 -6.30 -14.67 -7.84
CA GLU A 23 -6.39 -14.24 -6.46
C GLU A 23 -5.63 -12.92 -6.25
N GLU A 24 -6.09 -12.13 -5.29
CA GLU A 24 -5.51 -10.81 -4.99
C GLU A 24 -4.00 -10.85 -4.81
N ARG A 25 -3.48 -11.85 -4.10
CA ARG A 25 -2.03 -11.97 -3.86
C ARG A 25 -1.20 -12.04 -5.15
N PHE A 26 -1.73 -12.69 -6.19
CA PHE A 26 -1.01 -12.81 -7.46
C PHE A 26 -1.01 -11.48 -8.22
N ILE A 27 -2.12 -10.76 -8.13
CA ILE A 27 -2.21 -9.42 -8.74
C ILE A 27 -1.23 -8.48 -8.06
N GLN A 28 -1.16 -8.52 -6.73
CA GLN A 28 -0.22 -7.69 -5.97
C GLN A 28 1.24 -8.02 -6.30
N MET A 29 1.56 -9.29 -6.47
CA MET A 29 2.91 -9.71 -6.88
C MET A 29 3.26 -9.22 -8.27
N ALA A 30 2.32 -9.27 -9.20
CA ALA A 30 2.55 -8.81 -10.57
C ALA A 30 2.72 -7.29 -10.61
N VAL A 31 1.97 -6.55 -9.81
CA VAL A 31 2.18 -5.10 -9.67
C VAL A 31 3.59 -4.82 -9.15
N ALA A 32 4.07 -5.62 -8.19
CA ALA A 32 5.43 -5.49 -7.70
C ALA A 32 6.47 -5.71 -8.79
N VAL A 33 6.24 -6.66 -9.70
CA VAL A 33 7.12 -6.87 -10.87
C VAL A 33 7.19 -5.59 -11.71
N GLU A 34 6.04 -4.99 -11.99
CA GLU A 34 5.98 -3.75 -12.76
C GLU A 34 6.69 -2.59 -12.05
N LEU A 35 6.53 -2.49 -10.73
CA LEU A 35 7.21 -1.45 -9.95
C LEU A 35 8.74 -1.60 -10.06
N ARG A 36 9.26 -2.83 -9.97
CA ARG A 36 10.70 -3.08 -10.13
C ARG A 36 11.18 -2.71 -11.52
N GLU A 37 10.43 -3.06 -12.55
CA GLU A 37 10.80 -2.73 -13.93
C GLU A 37 10.84 -1.22 -14.17
N HIS A 38 10.00 -0.46 -13.45
CA HIS A 38 9.99 1.00 -13.52
C HIS A 38 10.97 1.63 -12.53
N LYS A 39 11.79 0.82 -11.85
CA LYS A 39 12.82 1.30 -10.91
C LYS A 39 12.25 2.13 -9.77
N ILE A 40 11.05 1.76 -9.32
CA ILE A 40 10.42 2.37 -8.15
C ILE A 40 10.84 1.58 -6.92
N ASP A 41 11.42 2.25 -5.92
CA ASP A 41 11.82 1.60 -4.68
C ASP A 41 10.61 1.39 -3.78
N PHE A 42 10.46 0.16 -3.29
CA PHE A 42 9.33 -0.18 -2.43
C PHE A 42 9.65 -1.41 -1.59
N LEU A 43 8.85 -1.61 -0.55
CA LEU A 43 8.81 -2.86 0.22
C LEU A 43 7.40 -3.44 0.11
N ARG A 44 7.31 -4.76 0.06
CA ARG A 44 6.05 -5.50 0.09
C ARG A 44 5.89 -6.23 1.41
N GLU A 45 4.62 -6.41 1.81
CA GLU A 45 4.29 -7.25 2.96
C GLU A 45 5.07 -6.84 4.21
N THR A 46 5.22 -5.51 4.38
CA THR A 46 5.94 -4.96 5.51
C THR A 46 5.08 -5.05 6.77
N ASN A 47 5.64 -5.63 7.82
CA ASN A 47 4.95 -5.70 9.11
C ASN A 47 4.90 -4.33 9.77
N ILE A 48 3.74 -4.00 10.30
CA ILE A 48 3.53 -2.80 11.10
C ILE A 48 2.96 -3.19 12.45
N GLU A 49 3.56 -2.71 13.53
CA GLU A 49 2.99 -2.91 14.85
C GLU A 49 1.77 -2.01 15.03
N LEU A 50 0.70 -2.60 15.55
CA LEU A 50 -0.55 -1.89 15.80
C LEU A 50 -0.61 -1.53 17.27
N PHE A 51 -1.04 -0.30 17.57
CA PHE A 51 -1.07 0.23 18.93
C PHE A 51 -2.45 0.74 19.31
N TYR A 52 -2.75 0.61 20.58
CA TYR A 52 -3.91 1.25 21.21
C TYR A 52 -3.43 1.85 22.53
N LYS A 53 -3.56 3.16 22.68
CA LYS A 53 -3.11 3.91 23.88
C LYS A 53 -1.66 3.52 24.25
N ASN A 54 -0.78 3.46 23.27
CA ASN A 54 0.64 3.10 23.42
C ASN A 54 0.90 1.64 23.82
N HIS A 55 -0.11 0.79 23.76
CA HIS A 55 0.06 -0.65 23.97
C HIS A 55 0.09 -1.38 22.65
N ALA A 56 1.13 -2.20 22.46
CA ALA A 56 1.22 -3.03 21.26
C ALA A 56 0.13 -4.11 21.26
N LEU A 57 -0.62 -4.18 20.19
CA LEU A 57 -1.72 -5.16 20.03
C LEU A 57 -1.31 -6.36 19.20
N GLY A 58 -0.38 -6.19 18.28
CA GLY A 58 0.03 -7.24 17.35
C GLY A 58 0.54 -6.62 16.06
N LEU A 59 0.63 -7.43 15.02
CA LEU A 59 1.18 -7.02 13.73
C LEU A 59 0.11 -7.00 12.66
N GLY A 60 0.14 -5.94 11.83
CA GLY A 60 -0.54 -5.90 10.56
C GLY A 60 0.49 -6.06 9.45
N GLU A 61 0.02 -6.16 8.21
CA GLU A 61 0.89 -6.29 7.05
C GLU A 61 0.46 -5.28 5.99
N LEU A 62 1.40 -4.43 5.58
CA LEU A 62 1.16 -3.45 4.53
C LEU A 62 1.39 -4.11 3.17
N ASP A 63 0.51 -3.81 2.20
CA ASP A 63 0.70 -4.33 0.84
C ASP A 63 1.95 -3.71 0.20
N TYR A 64 2.07 -2.39 0.25
CA TYR A 64 3.23 -1.67 -0.30
C TYR A 64 3.61 -0.50 0.58
N LEU A 65 4.92 -0.34 0.77
CA LEU A 65 5.53 0.86 1.31
C LEU A 65 6.36 1.45 0.19
N ILE A 66 6.00 2.63 -0.30
CA ILE A 66 6.63 3.23 -1.47
C ILE A 66 7.55 4.36 -1.01
N TYR A 67 8.83 4.27 -1.38
CA TYR A 67 9.80 5.32 -1.09
C TYR A 67 9.68 6.47 -2.08
N PRO A 68 10.18 7.66 -1.71
CA PRO A 68 10.11 8.82 -2.61
C PRO A 68 10.66 8.53 -4.00
N CYS A 69 9.90 8.92 -5.03
CA CYS A 69 10.28 8.76 -6.42
C CYS A 69 9.40 9.67 -7.28
N MET A 70 9.89 10.03 -8.44
CA MET A 70 9.14 10.92 -9.35
C MET A 70 8.74 12.21 -8.60
N ASP A 71 7.45 12.55 -8.60
CA ASP A 71 6.93 13.70 -7.85
C ASP A 71 6.46 13.35 -6.43
N LEU A 72 6.65 12.10 -6.02
CA LEU A 72 6.36 11.67 -4.66
C LEU A 72 7.54 12.03 -3.77
N LYS A 73 7.32 12.91 -2.78
CA LYS A 73 8.38 13.44 -1.92
C LYS A 73 8.45 12.78 -0.56
N GLU A 74 7.47 11.97 -0.23
CA GLU A 74 7.38 11.29 1.07
C GLU A 74 7.17 9.80 0.87
N THR A 75 7.58 9.00 1.87
CA THR A 75 7.24 7.58 1.90
C THR A 75 5.75 7.45 2.19
N ILE A 76 5.04 6.66 1.40
CA ILE A 76 3.60 6.42 1.58
C ILE A 76 3.32 4.93 1.66
N MET A 77 2.17 4.59 2.25
CA MET A 77 1.67 3.23 2.22
C MET A 77 0.52 3.12 1.21
N ILE A 78 0.49 2.02 0.48
CA ILE A 78 -0.59 1.72 -0.45
C ILE A 78 -1.18 0.37 -0.07
N GLU A 79 -2.50 0.35 0.13
CA GLU A 79 -3.27 -0.86 0.34
C GLU A 79 -4.13 -1.10 -0.89
N THR A 80 -4.17 -2.33 -1.36
CA THR A 80 -4.93 -2.69 -2.56
C THR A 80 -5.94 -3.78 -2.25
N LYS A 81 -7.09 -3.72 -2.92
CA LYS A 81 -8.16 -4.69 -2.77
C LYS A 81 -8.71 -5.08 -4.14
N VAL A 82 -9.20 -6.30 -4.23
CA VAL A 82 -9.95 -6.77 -5.39
C VAL A 82 -11.35 -7.14 -4.88
N SER A 83 -12.24 -6.18 -4.94
CA SER A 83 -13.60 -6.39 -4.46
C SER A 83 -14.57 -5.55 -5.29
N SER A 84 -15.84 -5.93 -5.28
CA SER A 84 -16.87 -5.17 -6.01
C SER A 84 -17.06 -3.78 -5.41
N LYS A 85 -16.73 -3.60 -4.13
CA LYS A 85 -16.94 -2.36 -3.41
C LYS A 85 -15.99 -2.29 -2.22
N LEU A 86 -15.40 -1.12 -1.97
CA LEU A 86 -14.63 -0.89 -0.76
C LEU A 86 -15.58 -0.75 0.42
N SER A 87 -15.24 -1.41 1.53
CA SER A 87 -16.03 -1.35 2.75
C SER A 87 -15.44 -0.33 3.73
N ASP A 88 -16.21 0.03 4.74
CA ASP A 88 -15.74 0.88 5.82
C ASP A 88 -14.60 0.22 6.59
N SER A 89 -14.61 -1.10 6.70
CA SER A 89 -13.53 -1.83 7.39
C SER A 89 -12.21 -1.69 6.63
N HIS A 90 -12.22 -1.66 5.30
CA HIS A 90 -11.00 -1.43 4.52
C HIS A 90 -10.42 -0.05 4.81
N ARG A 91 -11.27 0.97 4.86
CA ARG A 91 -10.85 2.35 5.16
C ARG A 91 -10.37 2.48 6.59
N GLN A 92 -11.05 1.83 7.53
CA GLN A 92 -10.67 1.86 8.94
C GLN A 92 -9.32 1.17 9.16
N GLN A 93 -9.04 0.09 8.47
CA GLN A 93 -7.76 -0.60 8.54
C GLN A 93 -6.62 0.34 8.13
N LEU A 94 -6.78 1.06 7.02
CA LEU A 94 -5.76 2.00 6.56
C LEU A 94 -5.55 3.12 7.58
N LYS A 95 -6.63 3.66 8.14
CA LYS A 95 -6.54 4.69 9.18
C LYS A 95 -5.78 4.19 10.41
N ASN A 96 -6.06 2.96 10.84
CA ASN A 96 -5.38 2.35 11.99
C ASN A 96 -3.90 2.19 11.73
N TYR A 97 -3.52 1.80 10.52
CA TYR A 97 -2.11 1.70 10.13
C TYR A 97 -1.42 3.07 10.20
N LEU A 98 -2.07 4.11 9.68
CA LEU A 98 -1.52 5.46 9.72
C LEU A 98 -1.34 5.97 11.14
N VAL A 99 -2.30 5.69 12.02
CA VAL A 99 -2.24 6.09 13.43
C VAL A 99 -1.10 5.36 14.14
N SER A 100 -0.89 4.08 13.83
CA SER A 100 0.13 3.27 14.47
C SER A 100 1.55 3.52 13.93
N ALA A 101 1.67 4.01 12.70
CA ALA A 101 2.96 4.15 12.01
C ALA A 101 4.00 4.94 12.81
N PRO A 102 3.68 6.11 13.42
CA PRO A 102 4.69 6.88 14.15
C PRO A 102 5.29 6.17 15.35
N SER A 103 4.60 5.16 15.89
CA SER A 103 5.08 4.41 17.07
C SER A 103 5.96 3.22 16.71
N ASN A 104 6.16 2.96 15.43
CA ASN A 104 6.99 1.85 14.97
C ASN A 104 8.47 2.23 15.01
N PHE A 105 9.33 1.26 15.35
CA PHE A 105 10.78 1.46 15.36
C PHE A 105 11.37 1.62 13.96
N ASN A 106 10.71 1.04 12.96
CA ASN A 106 11.15 1.16 11.58
C ASN A 106 11.01 2.62 11.14
N LYS A 107 12.13 3.27 10.83
CA LYS A 107 12.14 4.68 10.44
C LYS A 107 11.31 4.96 9.19
N SER A 108 11.28 4.02 8.26
CA SER A 108 10.46 4.16 7.05
C SER A 108 8.98 4.25 7.40
N LEU A 109 8.52 3.43 8.35
CA LEU A 109 7.14 3.48 8.83
C LEU A 109 6.88 4.74 9.66
N GLY A 110 7.83 5.10 10.51
CA GLY A 110 7.68 6.24 11.42
C GLY A 110 7.47 7.57 10.71
N SER A 111 7.91 7.68 9.47
CA SER A 111 7.78 8.91 8.69
C SER A 111 6.53 8.95 7.81
N VAL A 112 5.77 7.86 7.75
CA VAL A 112 4.59 7.78 6.87
C VAL A 112 3.43 8.55 7.45
N THR A 113 2.92 9.52 6.69
CA THR A 113 1.77 10.33 7.08
C THR A 113 0.58 10.16 6.13
N LYS A 114 0.79 9.50 4.99
CA LYS A 114 -0.24 9.33 3.96
C LYS A 114 -0.36 7.88 3.56
N GLY A 115 -1.60 7.46 3.32
CA GLY A 115 -1.91 6.15 2.81
C GLY A 115 -2.95 6.26 1.71
N ILE A 116 -2.91 5.31 0.79
CA ILE A 116 -3.83 5.26 -0.34
C ILE A 116 -4.45 3.87 -0.39
N LEU A 117 -5.75 3.84 -0.56
CA LEU A 117 -6.51 2.60 -0.73
C LEU A 117 -6.97 2.52 -2.16
N ILE A 118 -6.56 1.46 -2.86
CA ILE A 118 -6.89 1.25 -4.27
C ILE A 118 -7.70 -0.03 -4.41
N ASN A 119 -8.80 0.06 -5.13
CA ASN A 119 -9.61 -1.10 -5.47
C ASN A 119 -9.52 -1.36 -6.96
N TYR A 120 -8.95 -2.50 -7.33
CA TYR A 120 -8.77 -2.86 -8.74
C TYR A 120 -10.09 -3.08 -9.48
N LYS A 121 -11.12 -3.48 -8.77
CA LYS A 121 -12.38 -3.83 -9.37
C LYS A 121 -13.42 -2.71 -9.36
N GLY A 122 -13.18 -1.75 -8.51
CA GLY A 122 -14.10 -0.63 -8.34
C GLY A 122 -14.01 0.34 -9.48
#